data_2660fe42f71ea8b52afc1ce1cc3b059c
#
_entry.id   2660fe42f71ea8b52afc1ce1cc3b059c
#
_cell.length_a   1.000
_cell.length_b   1.000
_cell.length_c   1.000
_cell.angle_alpha   90.00
_cell.angle_beta   90.00
_cell.angle_gamma   90.00
#
_symmetry.space_group_name_H-M   'P 1'
#
loop_
_entity.id
_entity.type
_entity.pdbx_description
1 polymer ?
#
loop_
_entity_poly.entity_id
_entity_poly.type
_entity_poly.pdbx_seq_one_letter_code
_entity_poly.pdbx_strand_id
1 'polypeptide(L)'
;MRKILTILAVLTTAATALAQSQRSETLLKEWEFRKGHEIEATDGWEAVSVPHDWAIYGPFDKANDLQTVAVEQNGETVATEKTGRTGGLPYMGKGAYRRTLEISAEELDGRRHILYFDGAMSEAQVFVNGEKVCFWP
;
A
#
# COMPACT_ATOMS: atom_id res chain seq x y z
N MET A 1 58.60 33.42 46.68
CA MET A 1 57.43 32.46 46.56
C MET A 1 56.70 32.70 45.29
N ARG A 2 56.89 31.85 44.29
CA ARG A 2 56.20 31.97 42.97
C ARG A 2 54.87 31.17 43.07
N LYS A 3 53.73 31.83 42.90
CA LYS A 3 52.44 31.19 42.82
C LYS A 3 52.21 30.73 41.36
N ILE A 4 52.13 29.39 41.17
CA ILE A 4 51.79 28.79 39.88
C ILE A 4 50.25 28.78 39.78
N LEU A 5 49.71 29.51 38.83
CA LEU A 5 48.28 29.51 38.53
C LEU A 5 48.00 28.45 37.45
N THR A 6 47.42 27.34 37.88
CA THR A 6 47.03 26.27 36.94
C THR A 6 45.68 26.61 36.35
N ILE A 7 45.64 26.94 35.06
CA ILE A 7 44.39 27.14 34.31
C ILE A 7 43.91 25.80 33.81
N LEU A 8 42.81 25.33 34.36
CA LEU A 8 42.11 24.13 33.89
C LEU A 8 41.21 24.52 32.73
N ALA A 9 41.62 24.20 31.49
CA ALA A 9 40.78 24.37 30.32
C ALA A 9 39.76 23.21 30.25
N VAL A 10 38.52 23.52 30.51
CA VAL A 10 37.41 22.59 30.29
C VAL A 10 37.04 22.61 28.81
N LEU A 11 37.44 21.59 28.06
CA LEU A 11 36.96 21.36 26.69
C LEU A 11 35.53 20.88 26.76
N THR A 12 34.57 21.76 26.51
CA THR A 12 33.17 21.33 26.24
C THR A 12 33.09 20.89 24.79
N THR A 13 33.05 19.59 24.56
CA THR A 13 32.67 19.02 23.25
C THR A 13 31.19 19.22 23.04
N ALA A 14 30.82 20.23 22.24
CA ALA A 14 29.47 20.39 21.75
C ALA A 14 29.19 19.23 20.76
N ALA A 15 28.46 18.22 21.21
CA ALA A 15 27.91 17.23 20.31
C ALA A 15 26.83 17.91 19.45
N THR A 16 27.19 18.27 18.23
CA THR A 16 26.20 18.68 17.22
C THR A 16 25.36 17.44 16.86
N ALA A 17 24.18 17.33 17.44
CA ALA A 17 23.18 16.40 16.97
C ALA A 17 22.79 16.85 15.55
N LEU A 18 23.25 16.12 14.55
CA LEU A 18 22.77 16.27 13.18
C LEU A 18 21.31 15.82 13.18
N ALA A 19 20.40 16.78 13.22
CA ALA A 19 19.00 16.52 13.00
C ALA A 19 18.86 15.97 11.57
N GLN A 20 18.57 14.66 11.46
CA GLN A 20 18.22 14.07 10.16
C GLN A 20 16.93 14.72 9.68
N SER A 21 16.99 15.43 8.58
CA SER A 21 15.81 16.01 7.97
C SER A 21 14.90 14.88 7.48
N GLN A 22 13.69 14.81 8.02
CA GLN A 22 12.66 13.92 7.52
C GLN A 22 12.12 14.51 6.22
N ARG A 23 12.25 13.78 5.11
CA ARG A 23 11.57 14.08 3.85
C ARG A 23 10.34 13.22 3.74
N SER A 24 9.23 13.81 3.34
CA SER A 24 7.99 13.11 3.04
C SER A 24 7.57 13.44 1.62
N GLU A 25 7.15 12.43 0.88
CA GLU A 25 6.63 12.56 -0.47
C GLU A 25 5.32 11.79 -0.60
N THR A 26 4.33 12.41 -1.23
CA THR A 26 3.03 11.76 -1.48
C THR A 26 2.99 11.19 -2.89
N LEU A 27 2.82 9.87 -2.99
CA LEU A 27 2.90 9.11 -4.22
C LEU A 27 1.49 8.84 -4.79
N LEU A 28 0.89 9.84 -5.45
CA LEU A 28 -0.49 9.73 -5.98
C LEU A 28 -0.55 9.30 -7.45
N LYS A 29 0.51 9.51 -8.22
CA LYS A 29 0.56 9.26 -9.66
C LYS A 29 1.55 8.16 -10.02
N GLU A 30 1.58 7.80 -11.30
CA GLU A 30 2.52 6.81 -11.85
C GLU A 30 2.37 5.42 -11.23
N TRP A 31 1.16 5.09 -10.81
CA TRP A 31 0.79 3.74 -10.45
C TRP A 31 0.25 2.99 -11.65
N GLU A 32 0.43 1.71 -11.64
CA GLU A 32 -0.23 0.79 -12.56
C GLU A 32 -1.10 -0.17 -11.75
N PHE A 33 -2.28 -0.42 -12.26
CA PHE A 33 -3.27 -1.34 -11.69
C PHE A 33 -3.54 -2.49 -12.63
N ARG A 34 -3.80 -3.67 -12.07
CA ARG A 34 -4.23 -4.86 -12.78
C ARG A 34 -5.24 -5.65 -11.96
N LYS A 35 -6.29 -6.15 -12.59
CA LYS A 35 -7.19 -7.14 -11.97
C LYS A 35 -6.47 -8.47 -11.86
N GLY A 36 -6.64 -9.16 -10.71
CA GLY A 36 -5.89 -10.37 -10.40
C GLY A 36 -4.78 -10.11 -9.39
N HIS A 37 -4.02 -11.15 -9.08
CA HIS A 37 -2.97 -11.11 -8.04
C HIS A 37 -1.55 -11.39 -8.58
N GLU A 38 -1.41 -11.59 -9.88
CA GLU A 38 -0.14 -11.91 -10.51
C GLU A 38 0.69 -10.62 -10.67
N ILE A 39 1.48 -10.32 -9.66
CA ILE A 39 2.32 -9.11 -9.62
C ILE A 39 3.45 -9.12 -10.66
N GLU A 40 3.87 -10.29 -11.11
CA GLU A 40 4.93 -10.49 -12.10
C GLU A 40 4.41 -10.50 -13.55
N ALA A 41 3.10 -10.35 -13.75
CA ALA A 41 2.54 -10.33 -15.09
C ALA A 41 3.12 -9.17 -15.92
N THR A 42 3.39 -9.44 -17.19
CA THR A 42 3.97 -8.45 -18.12
C THR A 42 2.93 -7.62 -18.85
N ASP A 43 1.67 -8.05 -18.87
CA ASP A 43 0.57 -7.42 -19.58
C ASP A 43 -0.64 -7.14 -18.67
N GLY A 44 -1.64 -6.46 -19.19
CA GLY A 44 -2.89 -6.14 -18.49
C GLY A 44 -2.77 -5.08 -17.41
N TRP A 45 -1.70 -4.31 -17.41
CA TRP A 45 -1.51 -3.18 -16.49
C TRP A 45 -2.06 -1.89 -17.10
N GLU A 46 -2.80 -1.14 -16.29
CA GLU A 46 -3.39 0.14 -16.64
C GLU A 46 -2.78 1.25 -15.79
N ALA A 47 -2.41 2.37 -16.41
CA ALA A 47 -1.90 3.53 -15.69
C ALA A 47 -3.03 4.19 -14.87
N VAL A 48 -2.81 4.36 -13.58
CA VAL A 48 -3.78 4.93 -12.65
C VAL A 48 -3.16 5.94 -11.71
N SER A 49 -4.02 6.74 -11.08
CA SER A 49 -3.65 7.55 -9.92
C SER A 49 -4.36 6.99 -8.69
N VAL A 50 -3.74 7.08 -7.52
CA VAL A 50 -4.35 6.68 -6.26
C VAL A 50 -4.86 7.92 -5.51
N PRO A 51 -5.95 7.85 -4.77
CA PRO A 51 -6.79 6.66 -4.56
C PRO A 51 -7.49 6.21 -5.84
N HIS A 52 -7.60 4.89 -6.03
CA HIS A 52 -8.20 4.26 -7.19
C HIS A 52 -9.23 3.22 -6.75
N ASP A 53 -10.42 3.27 -7.33
CA ASP A 53 -11.49 2.33 -7.08
C ASP A 53 -11.97 1.73 -8.40
N TRP A 54 -11.59 0.49 -8.68
CA TRP A 54 -11.98 -0.20 -9.90
C TRP A 54 -13.48 -0.53 -9.97
N ALA A 55 -14.18 -0.54 -8.84
CA ALA A 55 -15.61 -0.82 -8.81
C ALA A 55 -16.44 0.30 -9.45
N ILE A 56 -15.90 1.53 -9.50
CA ILE A 56 -16.59 2.69 -10.08
C ILE A 56 -16.53 2.68 -11.61
N TYR A 57 -15.43 2.21 -12.18
CA TYR A 57 -15.16 2.33 -13.60
C TYR A 57 -15.57 1.10 -14.42
N GLY A 58 -15.94 0.01 -13.74
CA GLY A 58 -16.32 -1.22 -14.43
C GLY A 58 -15.12 -2.05 -14.92
N PRO A 59 -15.30 -2.98 -15.85
CA PRO A 59 -16.57 -3.30 -16.49
C PRO A 59 -17.59 -3.87 -15.50
N PHE A 60 -18.85 -3.53 -15.71
CA PHE A 60 -19.98 -4.02 -14.92
C PHE A 60 -20.57 -5.26 -15.60
N ASP A 61 -20.76 -6.33 -14.85
CA ASP A 61 -21.33 -7.57 -15.37
C ASP A 61 -22.30 -8.18 -14.37
N LYS A 62 -23.42 -8.70 -14.84
CA LYS A 62 -24.42 -9.38 -14.00
C LYS A 62 -23.88 -10.66 -13.36
N ALA A 63 -22.83 -11.23 -13.90
CA ALA A 63 -22.15 -12.39 -13.36
C ALA A 63 -21.22 -12.08 -12.19
N ASN A 64 -20.88 -10.80 -11.99
CA ASN A 64 -20.09 -10.38 -10.83
C ASN A 64 -20.91 -10.53 -9.54
N ASP A 65 -20.27 -10.96 -8.47
CA ASP A 65 -20.85 -11.08 -7.12
C ASP A 65 -22.16 -11.90 -7.08
N LEU A 66 -22.24 -12.97 -7.87
CA LEU A 66 -23.36 -13.91 -7.77
C LEU A 66 -23.27 -14.71 -6.47
N GLN A 67 -24.37 -14.75 -5.75
CA GLN A 67 -24.52 -15.50 -4.52
C GLN A 67 -25.65 -16.51 -4.65
N THR A 68 -25.40 -17.74 -4.22
CA THR A 68 -26.45 -18.76 -4.10
C THR A 68 -27.17 -18.56 -2.79
N VAL A 69 -28.43 -18.18 -2.86
CA VAL A 69 -29.28 -17.96 -1.69
C VAL A 69 -30.37 -19.04 -1.65
N ALA A 70 -30.43 -19.77 -0.56
CA ALA A 70 -31.54 -20.63 -0.26
C ALA A 70 -32.64 -19.84 0.48
N VAL A 71 -33.80 -19.72 -0.10
CA VAL A 71 -34.94 -19.03 0.50
C VAL A 71 -36.02 -20.06 0.79
N GLU A 72 -36.42 -20.18 2.04
CA GLU A 72 -37.56 -20.99 2.45
C GLU A 72 -38.84 -20.14 2.38
N GLN A 73 -39.78 -20.54 1.52
CA GLN A 73 -41.04 -19.86 1.38
C GLN A 73 -42.13 -20.93 1.16
N ASN A 74 -43.21 -20.85 1.95
CA ASN A 74 -44.35 -21.81 1.88
C ASN A 74 -43.93 -23.28 2.04
N GLY A 75 -42.89 -23.55 2.83
CA GLY A 75 -42.40 -24.93 3.05
C GLY A 75 -41.52 -25.47 1.92
N GLU A 76 -41.17 -24.67 0.94
CA GLU A 76 -40.26 -25.03 -0.14
C GLU A 76 -38.95 -24.24 0.01
N THR A 77 -37.84 -24.97 -0.09
CA THR A 77 -36.51 -24.36 -0.12
C THR A 77 -35.96 -24.37 -1.53
N VAL A 78 -35.83 -23.23 -2.13
CA VAL A 78 -35.28 -23.07 -3.49
C VAL A 78 -33.94 -22.30 -3.41
N ALA A 79 -32.90 -22.96 -3.90
CA ALA A 79 -31.61 -22.28 -4.10
C ALA A 79 -31.64 -21.49 -5.42
N THR A 80 -31.46 -20.19 -5.35
CA THR A 80 -31.41 -19.31 -6.54
C THR A 80 -30.16 -18.47 -6.51
N GLU A 81 -29.59 -18.23 -7.67
CA GLU A 81 -28.54 -17.23 -7.81
C GLU A 81 -29.16 -15.84 -7.78
N LYS A 82 -28.64 -15.00 -6.90
CA LYS A 82 -29.03 -13.60 -6.78
C LYS A 82 -27.79 -12.73 -6.75
N THR A 83 -27.93 -11.50 -7.23
CA THR A 83 -26.89 -10.49 -7.07
C THR A 83 -26.68 -10.20 -5.58
N GLY A 84 -25.43 -10.02 -5.20
CA GLY A 84 -25.09 -9.64 -3.84
C GLY A 84 -25.57 -8.25 -3.43
N ARG A 85 -25.16 -7.78 -2.27
CA ARG A 85 -25.56 -6.47 -1.71
C ARG A 85 -25.15 -5.27 -2.55
N THR A 86 -24.14 -5.45 -3.40
CA THR A 86 -23.64 -4.43 -4.33
C THR A 86 -24.52 -4.25 -5.57
N GLY A 87 -25.59 -5.05 -5.71
CA GLY A 87 -26.36 -5.13 -6.95
C GLY A 87 -25.73 -6.05 -8.00
N GLY A 88 -24.60 -6.70 -7.69
CA GLY A 88 -23.96 -7.72 -8.53
C GLY A 88 -23.28 -7.23 -9.80
N LEU A 89 -23.08 -5.93 -9.95
CA LEU A 89 -22.49 -5.38 -11.17
C LEU A 89 -20.99 -5.09 -11.08
N PRO A 90 -20.45 -4.53 -9.96
CA PRO A 90 -19.02 -4.21 -9.89
C PRO A 90 -18.17 -5.48 -9.75
N TYR A 91 -16.98 -5.42 -10.28
CA TYR A 91 -16.01 -6.49 -10.13
C TYR A 91 -15.62 -6.68 -8.66
N MET A 92 -15.78 -7.91 -8.17
CA MET A 92 -15.37 -8.35 -6.84
C MET A 92 -14.20 -9.30 -7.00
N GLY A 93 -13.05 -9.00 -6.40
CA GLY A 93 -11.90 -9.86 -6.53
C GLY A 93 -10.61 -9.21 -6.07
N LYS A 94 -9.49 -9.76 -6.49
CA LYS A 94 -8.15 -9.26 -6.18
C LYS A 94 -7.73 -8.24 -7.22
N GLY A 95 -6.96 -7.25 -6.78
CA GLY A 95 -6.30 -6.29 -7.64
C GLY A 95 -4.86 -6.10 -7.21
N ALA A 96 -3.99 -5.88 -8.15
CA ALA A 96 -2.59 -5.59 -7.90
C ALA A 96 -2.26 -4.17 -8.35
N TYR A 97 -1.45 -3.49 -7.56
CA TYR A 97 -0.90 -2.19 -7.86
C TYR A 97 0.62 -2.29 -7.87
N ARG A 98 1.26 -1.62 -8.78
CA ARG A 98 2.73 -1.49 -8.78
C ARG A 98 3.15 -0.07 -9.12
N ARG A 99 4.31 0.30 -8.61
CA ARG A 99 5.00 1.54 -8.93
C ARG A 99 6.49 1.34 -8.82
N THR A 100 7.26 1.95 -9.70
CA THR A 100 8.70 2.04 -9.58
C THR A 100 9.06 3.32 -8.84
N LEU A 101 9.93 3.21 -7.84
CA LEU A 101 10.54 4.33 -7.13
C LEU A 101 12.05 4.30 -7.38
N GLU A 102 12.58 5.40 -7.85
CA GLU A 102 14.02 5.58 -7.98
C GLU A 102 14.55 6.29 -6.74
N ILE A 103 15.37 5.58 -5.95
CA ILE A 103 16.00 6.10 -4.75
C ILE A 103 17.51 6.01 -4.98
N SER A 104 18.22 7.13 -4.90
CA SER A 104 19.66 7.16 -5.10
C SER A 104 20.41 6.43 -3.99
N ALA A 105 21.62 5.98 -4.27
CA ALA A 105 22.47 5.34 -3.27
C ALA A 105 22.76 6.27 -2.07
N GLU A 106 22.88 7.57 -2.32
CA GLU A 106 23.09 8.57 -1.27
C GLU A 106 21.87 8.74 -0.36
N GLU A 107 20.66 8.59 -0.92
CA GLU A 107 19.40 8.61 -0.15
C GLU A 107 19.23 7.34 0.67
N LEU A 108 19.73 6.20 0.19
CA LEU A 108 19.68 4.93 0.92
C LEU A 108 20.68 4.86 2.07
N ASP A 109 21.82 5.55 1.95
CA ASP A 109 22.91 5.42 2.93
C ASP A 109 22.52 5.97 4.30
N GLY A 110 22.58 5.10 5.30
CA GLY A 110 22.31 5.42 6.70
C GLY A 110 20.90 5.91 7.00
N ARG A 111 19.95 5.83 6.06
CA ARG A 111 18.57 6.31 6.21
C ARG A 111 17.59 5.16 6.29
N ARG A 112 16.47 5.44 6.95
CA ARG A 112 15.31 4.54 7.01
C ARG A 112 14.25 5.08 6.04
N HIS A 113 13.77 4.22 5.15
CA HIS A 113 12.66 4.51 4.26
C HIS A 113 11.40 3.82 4.79
N ILE A 114 10.32 4.55 4.91
CA ILE A 114 9.04 4.07 5.42
C ILE A 114 8.00 4.32 4.35
N LEU A 115 7.35 3.25 3.90
CA LEU A 115 6.19 3.32 3.03
C LEU A 115 4.94 3.30 3.91
N TYR A 116 4.16 4.37 3.84
CA TYR A 116 2.95 4.54 4.63
C TYR A 116 1.73 4.51 3.71
N PHE A 117 0.72 3.73 4.08
CA PHE A 117 -0.56 3.66 3.39
C PHE A 117 -1.65 4.21 4.31
N ASP A 118 -2.40 5.21 3.85
CA ASP A 118 -3.57 5.73 4.56
C ASP A 118 -4.72 4.72 4.61
N GLY A 119 -4.80 3.86 3.60
CA GLY A 119 -5.79 2.79 3.54
C GLY A 119 -5.51 1.83 2.40
N ALA A 120 -5.83 0.59 2.65
CA ALA A 120 -5.87 -0.49 1.67
C ALA A 120 -7.03 -1.42 2.02
N MET A 121 -7.56 -2.14 1.01
CA MET A 121 -8.58 -3.16 1.26
C MET A 121 -8.01 -4.30 2.10
N SER A 122 -8.89 -5.13 2.66
CA SER A 122 -8.54 -6.31 3.44
C SER A 122 -7.61 -7.28 2.68
N GLU A 123 -6.84 -8.05 3.43
CA GLU A 123 -5.85 -9.01 2.89
C GLU A 123 -4.75 -8.35 2.03
N ALA A 124 -4.41 -7.11 2.33
CA ALA A 124 -3.38 -6.39 1.58
C ALA A 124 -1.99 -7.00 1.79
N GLN A 125 -1.28 -7.24 0.71
CA GLN A 125 0.09 -7.74 0.71
C GLN A 125 0.99 -6.73 0.03
N VAL A 126 2.11 -6.40 0.67
CA VAL A 126 3.09 -5.47 0.11
C VAL A 126 4.36 -6.21 -0.25
N PHE A 127 4.84 -5.94 -1.45
CA PHE A 127 6.08 -6.50 -1.98
C PHE A 127 7.05 -5.37 -2.33
N VAL A 128 8.31 -5.57 -2.07
CA VAL A 128 9.40 -4.67 -2.48
C VAL A 128 10.41 -5.49 -3.25
N ASN A 129 10.65 -5.12 -4.50
CA ASN A 129 11.54 -5.86 -5.41
C ASN A 129 11.23 -7.37 -5.50
N GLY A 130 9.93 -7.71 -5.52
CA GLY A 130 9.46 -9.10 -5.57
C GLY A 130 9.39 -9.82 -4.22
N GLU A 131 9.97 -9.27 -3.15
CA GLU A 131 9.93 -9.86 -1.81
C GLU A 131 8.72 -9.34 -1.01
N LYS A 132 7.96 -10.25 -0.39
CA LYS A 132 6.85 -9.87 0.46
C LYS A 132 7.35 -9.33 1.80
N VAL A 133 7.06 -8.06 2.07
CA VAL A 133 7.53 -7.35 3.27
C VAL A 133 6.43 -7.11 4.30
N CYS A 134 5.16 -7.13 3.88
CA CYS A 134 4.04 -6.89 4.80
C CYS A 134 2.78 -7.65 4.36
N PHE A 135 1.96 -7.99 5.34
CA PHE A 135 0.58 -8.48 5.17
C PHE A 135 -0.31 -7.77 6.19
N TRP A 136 -1.43 -7.28 5.70
CA TRP A 136 -2.48 -6.70 6.51
C TRP A 136 -3.79 -7.46 6.26
N PRO A 137 -4.41 -8.10 7.28
CA PRO A 137 -5.63 -8.90 7.15
C PRO A 137 -6.88 -8.05 6.84
#